data_39b26358f975fbd27cdd8882dd178c90
#
_entry.id   39b26358f975fbd27cdd8882dd178c90
#
_cell.length_a   1.000
_cell.length_b   1.000
_cell.length_c   1.000
_cell.angle_alpha   90.00
_cell.angle_beta   90.00
_cell.angle_gamma   90.00
#
_symmetry.space_group_name_H-M   'P 1'
#
loop_
_entity.id
_entity.type
_entity.pdbx_description
1 polymer ?
#
loop_
_entity_poly.entity_id
_entity_poly.type
_entity_poly.pdbx_seq_one_letter_code
_entity_poly.pdbx_strand_id
1 'polypeptide(L)'
;METFRYYLTQDTKYLTAFEQLHERTAALLPQSQGDLLLKLAAGSGEDDQRNPMLEQMNLSLEEIQKAPIAPNNYAYITHMEHQLSVNPAAAVAGLLPCYWLYDEIADYWKNQTSPVPVYQAFFDSYQTVGFDTSTRQLIDLVNDLAAASDETVRQQMMTAFLRSSSYELGFWQMAYTHQTWSDMINNPA
;
A
#
# COMPACT_ATOMS: atom_id res chain seq x y z
N MET A 1 -16.68 3.57 -13.47
CA MET A 1 -16.53 2.09 -13.37
C MET A 1 -15.21 1.62 -13.98
N GLU A 2 -14.86 2.05 -15.21
CA GLU A 2 -13.60 1.64 -15.87
C GLU A 2 -12.35 2.03 -15.07
N THR A 3 -12.29 3.26 -14.59
CA THR A 3 -11.21 3.75 -13.71
C THR A 3 -11.05 2.91 -12.44
N PHE A 4 -12.16 2.49 -11.82
CA PHE A 4 -12.11 1.67 -10.62
C PHE A 4 -11.69 0.22 -10.94
N ARG A 5 -12.09 -0.32 -12.09
CA ARG A 5 -11.58 -1.61 -12.57
C ARG A 5 -10.07 -1.58 -12.79
N TYR A 6 -9.57 -0.50 -13.39
CA TYR A 6 -8.13 -0.29 -13.56
C TYR A 6 -7.44 -0.18 -12.18
N TYR A 7 -7.99 0.62 -11.25
CA TYR A 7 -7.49 0.74 -9.89
C TYR A 7 -7.36 -0.64 -9.22
N LEU A 8 -8.44 -1.41 -9.16
CA LEU A 8 -8.44 -2.74 -8.54
C LEU A 8 -7.43 -3.71 -9.18
N THR A 9 -7.23 -3.60 -10.50
CA THR A 9 -6.23 -4.40 -11.21
C THR A 9 -4.82 -4.08 -10.71
N GLN A 10 -4.49 -2.80 -10.59
CA GLN A 10 -3.17 -2.36 -10.14
C GLN A 10 -2.99 -2.57 -8.63
N ASP A 11 -4.03 -2.33 -7.86
CA ASP A 11 -4.07 -2.52 -6.41
C ASP A 11 -3.84 -3.99 -6.01
N THR A 12 -4.50 -4.93 -6.66
CA THR A 12 -4.27 -6.35 -6.41
C THR A 12 -2.82 -6.78 -6.68
N LYS A 13 -2.18 -6.23 -7.73
CA LYS A 13 -0.75 -6.48 -7.99
C LYS A 13 0.15 -5.86 -6.93
N TYR A 14 -0.18 -4.65 -6.51
CA TYR A 14 0.54 -3.93 -5.47
C TYR A 14 0.50 -4.71 -4.14
N LEU A 15 -0.68 -5.10 -3.69
CA LEU A 15 -0.87 -5.75 -2.40
C LEU A 15 -0.23 -7.14 -2.35
N THR A 16 -0.24 -7.88 -3.47
CA THR A 16 0.52 -9.14 -3.58
C THR A 16 2.03 -8.93 -3.36
N ALA A 17 2.60 -7.86 -3.92
CA ALA A 17 4.00 -7.53 -3.70
C ALA A 17 4.24 -6.96 -2.28
N PHE A 18 3.29 -6.19 -1.77
CA PHE A 18 3.33 -5.58 -0.44
C PHE A 18 3.36 -6.62 0.69
N GLU A 19 2.59 -7.69 0.57
CA GLU A 19 2.64 -8.83 1.49
C GLU A 19 4.03 -9.47 1.53
N GLN A 20 4.61 -9.75 0.36
CA GLN A 20 5.98 -10.29 0.27
C GLN A 20 7.04 -9.32 0.85
N LEU A 21 6.81 -8.01 0.71
CA LEU A 21 7.67 -7.00 1.31
C LEU A 21 7.59 -7.01 2.83
N HIS A 22 6.42 -7.25 3.42
CA HIS A 22 6.27 -7.43 4.87
C HIS A 22 7.08 -8.62 5.37
N GLU A 23 6.95 -9.77 4.72
CA GLU A 23 7.70 -10.98 5.08
C GLU A 23 9.22 -10.75 5.02
N ARG A 24 9.69 -10.16 3.93
CA ARG A 24 11.12 -9.88 3.72
C ARG A 24 11.64 -8.82 4.70
N THR A 25 10.83 -7.80 5.01
CA THR A 25 11.18 -6.77 5.99
C THR A 25 11.22 -7.36 7.40
N ALA A 26 10.23 -8.17 7.76
CA ALA A 26 10.16 -8.84 9.07
C ALA A 26 11.39 -9.70 9.33
N ALA A 27 11.88 -10.41 8.30
CA ALA A 27 13.07 -11.26 8.40
C ALA A 27 14.38 -10.48 8.69
N LEU A 28 14.40 -9.16 8.50
CA LEU A 28 15.53 -8.28 8.77
C LEU A 28 15.47 -7.63 10.16
N LEU A 29 14.36 -7.78 10.88
CA LEU A 29 14.11 -7.15 12.17
C LEU A 29 14.41 -8.12 13.34
N PRO A 30 14.62 -7.61 14.57
CA PRO A 30 14.53 -8.42 15.77
C PRO A 30 13.20 -9.18 15.82
N GLN A 31 13.24 -10.42 16.33
CA GLN A 31 12.08 -11.34 16.26
C GLN A 31 10.77 -10.70 16.70
N SER A 32 10.72 -10.03 17.84
CA SER A 32 9.48 -9.42 18.37
C SER A 32 8.88 -8.36 17.45
N GLN A 33 9.73 -7.58 16.77
CA GLN A 33 9.31 -6.56 15.81
C GLN A 33 8.90 -7.18 14.47
N GLY A 34 9.61 -8.21 14.03
CA GLY A 34 9.26 -9.00 12.85
C GLY A 34 7.92 -9.71 13.02
N ASP A 35 7.69 -10.36 14.17
CA ASP A 35 6.43 -11.02 14.48
C ASP A 35 5.25 -10.03 14.51
N LEU A 36 5.49 -8.81 15.06
CA LEU A 36 4.50 -7.74 15.02
C LEU A 36 4.17 -7.35 13.57
N LEU A 37 5.18 -7.11 12.75
CA LEU A 37 4.99 -6.70 11.34
C LEU A 37 4.22 -7.75 10.55
N LEU A 38 4.53 -9.05 10.71
CA LEU A 38 3.79 -10.14 10.08
C LEU A 38 2.35 -10.22 10.58
N LYS A 39 2.12 -9.99 11.87
CA LYS A 39 0.77 -9.95 12.44
C LYS A 39 -0.07 -8.81 11.84
N LEU A 40 0.54 -7.64 11.62
CA LEU A 40 -0.13 -6.49 11.00
C LEU A 40 -0.52 -6.81 9.54
N ALA A 41 0.38 -7.42 8.77
CA ALA A 41 0.10 -7.85 7.41
C ALA A 41 -1.05 -8.88 7.34
N ALA A 42 -1.06 -9.89 8.22
CA ALA A 42 -2.12 -10.90 8.27
C ALA A 42 -3.46 -10.36 8.79
N GLY A 43 -3.44 -9.30 9.59
CA GLY A 43 -4.63 -8.70 10.21
C GLY A 43 -5.42 -7.76 9.30
N SER A 44 -4.88 -7.41 8.14
CA SER A 44 -5.53 -6.48 7.21
C SER A 44 -6.82 -7.05 6.60
N GLY A 45 -6.96 -8.39 6.53
CA GLY A 45 -8.15 -9.04 5.97
C GLY A 45 -8.46 -8.66 4.51
N GLU A 46 -7.46 -8.12 3.83
CA GLU A 46 -7.63 -7.45 2.53
C GLU A 46 -8.17 -8.39 1.45
N ASP A 47 -7.78 -9.65 1.45
CA ASP A 47 -8.25 -10.62 0.46
C ASP A 47 -9.74 -10.93 0.63
N ASP A 48 -10.22 -11.10 1.86
CA ASP A 48 -11.63 -11.39 2.14
C ASP A 48 -12.55 -10.23 1.72
N GLN A 49 -12.04 -9.00 1.76
CA GLN A 49 -12.80 -7.81 1.42
C GLN A 49 -12.67 -7.46 -0.07
N ARG A 50 -11.54 -7.76 -0.70
CA ARG A 50 -11.28 -7.47 -2.10
C ARG A 50 -12.01 -8.42 -3.03
N ASN A 51 -12.05 -9.71 -2.75
CA ASN A 51 -12.69 -10.70 -3.60
C ASN A 51 -14.13 -10.33 -3.97
N PRO A 52 -15.03 -9.88 -3.06
CA PRO A 52 -16.35 -9.41 -3.42
C PRO A 52 -16.37 -8.20 -4.37
N MET A 53 -15.38 -7.30 -4.27
CA MET A 53 -15.28 -6.15 -5.18
C MET A 53 -14.84 -6.58 -6.58
N LEU A 54 -13.90 -7.52 -6.67
CA LEU A 54 -13.48 -8.11 -7.96
C LEU A 54 -14.65 -8.81 -8.65
N GLU A 55 -15.47 -9.57 -7.91
CA GLU A 55 -16.67 -10.22 -8.43
C GLU A 55 -17.70 -9.19 -8.95
N GLN A 56 -18.00 -8.14 -8.19
CA GLN A 56 -18.89 -7.05 -8.61
C GLN A 56 -18.41 -6.35 -9.88
N MET A 57 -17.09 -6.29 -10.06
CA MET A 57 -16.46 -5.68 -11.23
C MET A 57 -16.27 -6.65 -12.39
N ASN A 58 -16.67 -7.92 -12.26
CA ASN A 58 -16.40 -9.00 -13.22
C ASN A 58 -14.91 -9.03 -13.60
N LEU A 59 -14.02 -8.98 -12.61
CA LEU A 59 -12.58 -8.96 -12.78
C LEU A 59 -11.97 -10.22 -12.18
N SER A 60 -11.45 -11.09 -13.03
CA SER A 60 -10.82 -12.33 -12.61
C SER A 60 -9.34 -12.15 -12.25
N LEU A 61 -8.83 -13.00 -11.36
CA LEU A 61 -7.39 -13.01 -11.04
C LEU A 61 -6.53 -13.31 -12.26
N GLU A 62 -7.03 -14.12 -13.22
CA GLU A 62 -6.33 -14.40 -14.46
C GLU A 62 -6.18 -13.16 -15.33
N GLU A 63 -7.22 -12.33 -15.44
CA GLU A 63 -7.15 -11.04 -16.16
C GLU A 63 -6.19 -10.08 -15.46
N ILE A 64 -6.23 -10.01 -14.13
CA ILE A 64 -5.30 -9.20 -13.34
C ILE A 64 -3.86 -9.62 -13.59
N GLN A 65 -3.56 -10.92 -13.54
CA GLN A 65 -2.20 -11.43 -13.75
C GLN A 65 -1.67 -11.08 -15.15
N LYS A 66 -2.52 -11.19 -16.20
CA LYS A 66 -2.16 -10.87 -17.59
C LYS A 66 -2.01 -9.38 -17.85
N ALA A 67 -2.69 -8.52 -17.10
CA ALA A 67 -2.59 -7.08 -17.26
C ALA A 67 -1.16 -6.59 -16.97
N PRO A 68 -0.61 -5.63 -17.73
CA PRO A 68 0.69 -5.05 -17.41
C PRO A 68 0.63 -4.29 -16.08
N ILE A 69 1.71 -4.34 -15.31
CA ILE A 69 1.90 -3.43 -14.18
C ILE A 69 2.14 -2.02 -14.70
N ALA A 70 1.47 -1.04 -14.13
CA ALA A 70 1.60 0.35 -14.54
C ALA A 70 2.91 0.98 -14.03
N PRO A 71 3.43 2.03 -14.69
CA PRO A 71 4.71 2.64 -14.34
C PRO A 71 4.82 3.08 -12.89
N ASN A 72 3.82 3.80 -12.36
CA ASN A 72 3.87 4.25 -10.96
C ASN A 72 3.85 3.07 -9.98
N ASN A 73 3.02 2.06 -10.23
CA ASN A 73 2.93 0.87 -9.38
C ASN A 73 4.27 0.11 -9.38
N TYR A 74 4.86 -0.10 -10.56
CA TYR A 74 6.20 -0.71 -10.70
C TYR A 74 7.25 0.08 -9.92
N ALA A 75 7.27 1.41 -10.08
CA ALA A 75 8.24 2.27 -9.41
C ALA A 75 8.05 2.25 -7.88
N TYR A 76 6.81 2.21 -7.39
CA TYR A 76 6.52 2.15 -5.96
C TYR A 76 7.00 0.84 -5.33
N ILE A 77 6.66 -0.30 -5.94
CA ILE A 77 7.14 -1.61 -5.48
C ILE A 77 8.67 -1.66 -5.49
N THR A 78 9.30 -1.22 -6.59
CA THR A 78 10.76 -1.19 -6.72
C THR A 78 11.40 -0.28 -5.67
N HIS A 79 10.78 0.86 -5.37
CA HIS A 79 11.24 1.75 -4.30
C HIS A 79 11.23 1.03 -2.94
N MET A 80 10.15 0.36 -2.57
CA MET A 80 10.06 -0.38 -1.31
C MET A 80 11.04 -1.55 -1.27
N GLU A 81 11.20 -2.29 -2.36
CA GLU A 81 12.22 -3.35 -2.47
C GLU A 81 13.64 -2.81 -2.27
N HIS A 82 13.94 -1.63 -2.82
CA HIS A 82 15.23 -0.99 -2.61
C HIS A 82 15.50 -0.69 -1.14
N GLN A 83 14.48 -0.28 -0.37
CA GLN A 83 14.67 0.03 1.06
C GLN A 83 15.14 -1.19 1.87
N LEU A 84 14.82 -2.43 1.47
CA LEU A 84 15.34 -3.64 2.10
C LEU A 84 16.88 -3.70 2.08
N SER A 85 17.51 -3.14 1.04
CA SER A 85 18.97 -3.10 0.91
C SER A 85 19.61 -1.87 1.59
N VAL A 86 18.82 -0.84 1.90
CA VAL A 86 19.30 0.37 2.56
C VAL A 86 19.40 0.17 4.06
N ASN A 87 18.27 -0.11 4.71
CA ASN A 87 18.19 -0.32 6.16
C ASN A 87 16.82 -0.92 6.53
N PRO A 88 16.75 -1.89 7.47
CA PRO A 88 15.48 -2.46 7.91
C PRO A 88 14.47 -1.42 8.44
N ALA A 89 14.94 -0.41 9.20
CA ALA A 89 14.07 0.66 9.70
C ALA A 89 13.52 1.54 8.56
N ALA A 90 14.32 1.82 7.52
CA ALA A 90 13.86 2.52 6.33
C ALA A 90 12.84 1.68 5.54
N ALA A 91 13.01 0.35 5.48
CA ALA A 91 12.04 -0.53 4.86
C ALA A 91 10.69 -0.46 5.59
N VAL A 92 10.66 -0.57 6.93
CA VAL A 92 9.42 -0.41 7.72
C VAL A 92 8.78 0.96 7.50
N ALA A 93 9.56 2.04 7.53
CA ALA A 93 9.06 3.40 7.30
C ALA A 93 8.45 3.56 5.90
N GLY A 94 9.00 2.85 4.90
CA GLY A 94 8.46 2.83 3.53
C GLY A 94 7.12 2.12 3.38
N LEU A 95 6.76 1.20 4.28
CA LEU A 95 5.48 0.51 4.29
C LEU A 95 4.36 1.36 4.92
N LEU A 96 4.70 2.25 5.85
CA LEU A 96 3.73 2.99 6.66
C LEU A 96 2.72 3.85 5.86
N PRO A 97 3.08 4.54 4.75
CA PRO A 97 2.12 5.38 4.02
C PRO A 97 0.89 4.64 3.54
N CYS A 98 1.00 3.38 3.10
CA CYS A 98 -0.12 2.57 2.67
C CYS A 98 -1.16 2.38 3.79
N TYR A 99 -0.72 2.16 5.04
CA TYR A 99 -1.61 2.05 6.19
C TYR A 99 -2.20 3.41 6.57
N TRP A 100 -1.33 4.39 6.75
CA TRP A 100 -1.73 5.67 7.36
C TRP A 100 -2.62 6.51 6.46
N LEU A 101 -2.29 6.61 5.17
CA LEU A 101 -3.10 7.42 4.25
C LEU A 101 -4.50 6.83 4.05
N TYR A 102 -4.64 5.49 4.00
CA TYR A 102 -5.94 4.86 3.87
C TYR A 102 -6.77 4.93 5.17
N ASP A 103 -6.14 4.90 6.34
CA ASP A 103 -6.78 5.15 7.63
C ASP A 103 -7.35 6.58 7.70
N GLU A 104 -6.58 7.58 7.33
CA GLU A 104 -7.00 8.99 7.25
C GLU A 104 -8.12 9.20 6.21
N ILE A 105 -8.04 8.56 5.06
CA ILE A 105 -9.09 8.61 4.03
C ILE A 105 -10.38 7.97 4.56
N ALA A 106 -10.29 6.83 5.23
CA ALA A 106 -11.44 6.16 5.83
C ALA A 106 -12.10 7.02 6.91
N ASP A 107 -11.29 7.64 7.78
CA ASP A 107 -11.81 8.56 8.81
C ASP A 107 -12.47 9.80 8.20
N TYR A 108 -11.88 10.39 7.16
CA TYR A 108 -12.46 11.54 6.46
C TYR A 108 -13.82 11.22 5.84
N TRP A 109 -13.98 10.02 5.26
CA TRP A 109 -15.20 9.62 4.55
C TRP A 109 -16.19 8.80 5.40
N LYS A 110 -15.92 8.52 6.68
CA LYS A 110 -16.73 7.65 7.55
C LYS A 110 -18.21 8.00 7.65
N ASN A 111 -18.58 9.26 7.40
CA ASN A 111 -19.96 9.74 7.45
C ASN A 111 -20.56 9.95 6.03
N GLN A 112 -19.85 9.54 5.00
CA GLN A 112 -20.29 9.66 3.62
C GLN A 112 -20.80 8.29 3.12
N THR A 113 -21.73 8.34 2.18
CA THR A 113 -22.24 7.13 1.51
C THR A 113 -22.14 7.29 0.01
N SER A 114 -21.77 6.21 -0.67
CA SER A 114 -21.77 6.16 -2.13
C SER A 114 -23.06 5.50 -2.64
N PRO A 115 -23.73 6.06 -3.66
CA PRO A 115 -24.85 5.39 -4.32
C PRO A 115 -24.40 4.18 -5.18
N VAL A 116 -23.08 4.00 -5.36
CA VAL A 116 -22.50 2.91 -6.15
C VAL A 116 -22.01 1.83 -5.19
N PRO A 117 -22.61 0.61 -5.20
CA PRO A 117 -22.35 -0.41 -4.19
C PRO A 117 -20.86 -0.80 -4.06
N VAL A 118 -20.16 -0.94 -5.18
CA VAL A 118 -18.74 -1.33 -5.14
C VAL A 118 -17.85 -0.22 -4.55
N TYR A 119 -18.20 1.05 -4.71
CA TYR A 119 -17.48 2.15 -4.06
C TYR A 119 -17.78 2.20 -2.56
N GLN A 120 -19.02 1.91 -2.18
CA GLN A 120 -19.36 1.79 -0.77
C GLN A 120 -18.61 0.64 -0.12
N ALA A 121 -18.56 -0.53 -0.76
CA ALA A 121 -17.79 -1.67 -0.28
C ALA A 121 -16.29 -1.34 -0.10
N PHE A 122 -15.73 -0.54 -1.01
CA PHE A 122 -14.35 -0.06 -0.89
C PHE A 122 -14.16 0.84 0.35
N PHE A 123 -15.06 1.79 0.61
CA PHE A 123 -14.97 2.61 1.82
C PHE A 123 -15.17 1.78 3.09
N ASP A 124 -16.12 0.85 3.09
CA ASP A 124 -16.43 0.01 4.24
C ASP A 124 -15.24 -0.92 4.59
N SER A 125 -14.45 -1.32 3.59
CA SER A 125 -13.28 -2.20 3.80
C SER A 125 -12.22 -1.59 4.72
N TYR A 126 -12.04 -0.28 4.72
CA TYR A 126 -11.10 0.42 5.59
C TYR A 126 -11.71 0.87 6.93
N GLN A 127 -13.02 0.72 7.10
CA GLN A 127 -13.71 1.02 8.37
C GLN A 127 -13.86 -0.21 9.26
N THR A 128 -13.19 -1.30 8.94
CA THR A 128 -13.24 -2.53 9.73
C THR A 128 -12.55 -2.37 11.07
N VAL A 129 -13.11 -3.05 12.07
CA VAL A 129 -12.56 -3.06 13.43
C VAL A 129 -11.12 -3.57 13.41
N GLY A 130 -10.19 -2.70 13.75
CA GLY A 130 -8.77 -3.05 13.88
C GLY A 130 -7.86 -2.43 12.82
N PHE A 131 -8.37 -1.84 11.74
CA PHE A 131 -7.52 -1.18 10.74
C PHE A 131 -6.79 0.02 11.35
N ASP A 132 -7.49 0.90 12.06
CA ASP A 132 -6.92 2.01 12.83
C ASP A 132 -5.90 1.53 13.89
N THR A 133 -6.19 0.42 14.53
CA THR A 133 -5.28 -0.21 15.53
C THR A 133 -4.00 -0.71 14.86
N SER A 134 -4.09 -1.33 13.68
CA SER A 134 -2.94 -1.79 12.91
C SER A 134 -2.07 -0.61 12.46
N THR A 135 -2.68 0.46 11.97
CA THR A 135 -2.00 1.69 11.59
C THR A 135 -1.23 2.29 12.78
N ARG A 136 -1.86 2.40 13.96
CA ARG A 136 -1.21 2.92 15.17
C ARG A 136 -0.04 2.05 15.62
N GLN A 137 -0.19 0.72 15.61
CA GLN A 137 0.89 -0.19 15.95
C GLN A 137 2.07 -0.08 14.99
N LEU A 138 1.83 0.14 13.69
CA LEU A 138 2.91 0.38 12.73
C LEU A 138 3.58 1.74 12.93
N ILE A 139 2.83 2.79 13.25
CA ILE A 139 3.37 4.11 13.65
C ILE A 139 4.27 3.97 14.88
N ASP A 140 3.81 3.24 15.90
CA ASP A 140 4.59 3.00 17.12
C ASP A 140 5.88 2.24 16.82
N LEU A 141 5.83 1.20 15.98
CA LEU A 141 7.02 0.47 15.54
C LEU A 141 8.01 1.37 14.79
N VAL A 142 7.54 2.24 13.88
CA VAL A 142 8.40 3.20 13.18
C VAL A 142 9.04 4.19 14.15
N ASN A 143 8.28 4.69 15.13
CA ASN A 143 8.81 5.60 16.17
C ASN A 143 9.86 4.93 17.04
N ASP A 144 9.64 3.68 17.46
CA ASP A 144 10.61 2.90 18.24
C ASP A 144 11.91 2.66 17.47
N LEU A 145 11.80 2.30 16.19
CA LEU A 145 12.96 2.14 15.31
C LEU A 145 13.72 3.46 15.12
N ALA A 146 13.00 4.57 14.95
CA ALA A 146 13.60 5.90 14.81
C ALA A 146 14.32 6.33 16.11
N ALA A 147 13.72 6.06 17.29
CA ALA A 147 14.31 6.37 18.60
C ALA A 147 15.59 5.57 18.86
N ALA A 148 15.65 4.33 18.38
CA ALA A 148 16.83 3.45 18.51
C ALA A 148 17.93 3.72 17.45
N SER A 149 17.67 4.57 16.46
CA SER A 149 18.54 4.82 15.32
C SER A 149 19.38 6.08 15.47
N ASP A 150 20.51 6.12 14.76
CA ASP A 150 21.29 7.35 14.57
C ASP A 150 20.61 8.30 13.56
N GLU A 151 21.18 9.50 13.40
CA GLU A 151 20.65 10.53 12.52
C GLU A 151 20.63 10.08 11.04
N THR A 152 21.63 9.33 10.60
CA THR A 152 21.72 8.85 9.22
C THR A 152 20.54 7.91 8.90
N VAL A 153 20.27 6.96 9.79
CA VAL A 153 19.15 6.03 9.64
C VAL A 153 17.82 6.74 9.73
N ARG A 154 17.66 7.72 10.64
CA ARG A 154 16.42 8.54 10.70
C ARG A 154 16.16 9.29 9.40
N GLN A 155 17.20 9.84 8.76
CA GLN A 155 17.06 10.49 7.44
C GLN A 155 16.70 9.50 6.33
N GLN A 156 17.22 8.26 6.38
CA GLN A 156 16.81 7.20 5.45
C GLN A 156 15.32 6.83 5.66
N MET A 157 14.89 6.66 6.91
CA MET A 157 13.48 6.40 7.24
C MET A 157 12.56 7.51 6.74
N MET A 158 12.89 8.78 6.99
CA MET A 158 12.13 9.94 6.52
C MET A 158 12.06 9.97 4.99
N THR A 159 13.18 9.70 4.32
CA THR A 159 13.23 9.66 2.85
C THR A 159 12.36 8.54 2.29
N ALA A 160 12.40 7.36 2.90
CA ALA A 160 11.58 6.22 2.49
C ALA A 160 10.08 6.54 2.65
N PHE A 161 9.67 7.06 3.81
CA PHE A 161 8.30 7.46 4.10
C PHE A 161 7.77 8.51 3.11
N LEU A 162 8.51 9.61 2.90
CA LEU A 162 8.09 10.69 2.01
C LEU A 162 7.99 10.25 0.55
N ARG A 163 8.89 9.39 0.08
CA ARG A 163 8.83 8.84 -1.28
C ARG A 163 7.65 7.88 -1.44
N SER A 164 7.43 6.98 -0.49
CA SER A 164 6.25 6.11 -0.49
C SER A 164 4.96 6.92 -0.50
N SER A 165 4.86 7.98 0.33
CA SER A 165 3.71 8.90 0.32
C SER A 165 3.49 9.58 -1.03
N SER A 166 4.58 9.93 -1.73
CA SER A 166 4.48 10.49 -3.09
C SER A 166 4.00 9.45 -4.10
N TYR A 167 4.39 8.19 -3.95
CA TYR A 167 3.91 7.09 -4.79
C TYR A 167 2.44 6.76 -4.53
N GLU A 168 1.94 6.91 -3.29
CA GLU A 168 0.50 6.79 -3.00
C GLU A 168 -0.32 7.83 -3.78
N LEU A 169 0.09 9.10 -3.75
CA LEU A 169 -0.54 10.13 -4.58
C LEU A 169 -0.46 9.78 -6.07
N GLY A 170 0.72 9.32 -6.51
CA GLY A 170 0.94 8.86 -7.87
C GLY A 170 0.06 7.67 -8.25
N PHE A 171 -0.27 6.78 -7.29
CA PHE A 171 -1.14 5.64 -7.51
C PHE A 171 -2.58 6.06 -7.87
N TRP A 172 -3.12 7.04 -7.16
CA TRP A 172 -4.42 7.62 -7.47
C TRP A 172 -4.43 8.33 -8.83
N GLN A 173 -3.37 9.10 -9.13
CA GLN A 173 -3.21 9.77 -10.44
C GLN A 173 -3.11 8.75 -11.58
N MET A 174 -2.29 7.70 -11.39
CA MET A 174 -2.14 6.57 -12.32
C MET A 174 -3.49 5.92 -12.62
N ALA A 175 -4.29 5.66 -11.59
CA ALA A 175 -5.61 5.06 -11.74
C ALA A 175 -6.58 6.00 -12.47
N TYR A 176 -6.58 7.28 -12.13
CA TYR A 176 -7.44 8.28 -12.75
C TYR A 176 -7.15 8.48 -14.24
N THR A 177 -5.87 8.44 -14.63
CA THR A 177 -5.43 8.64 -16.02
C THR A 177 -5.30 7.33 -16.81
N HIS A 178 -5.50 6.17 -16.18
CA HIS A 178 -5.23 4.85 -16.73
C HIS A 178 -3.79 4.74 -17.31
N GLN A 179 -2.81 5.22 -16.53
CA GLN A 179 -1.42 5.34 -16.96
C GLN A 179 -0.87 4.04 -17.56
N THR A 180 -0.18 4.16 -18.68
CA THR A 180 0.51 3.06 -19.34
C THR A 180 1.98 3.39 -19.61
N TRP A 181 2.80 2.38 -19.91
CA TRP A 181 4.18 2.59 -20.33
C TRP A 181 4.30 3.41 -21.63
N SER A 182 3.31 3.29 -22.52
CA SER A 182 3.27 4.06 -23.77
C SER A 182 3.13 5.57 -23.52
N ASP A 183 2.42 5.96 -22.47
CA ASP A 183 2.24 7.37 -22.10
C ASP A 183 3.57 8.01 -21.71
N MET A 184 4.43 7.25 -21.01
CA MET A 184 5.76 7.73 -20.61
C MET A 184 6.74 7.84 -21.78
N ILE A 185 6.59 6.99 -22.81
CA ILE A 185 7.45 7.00 -24.00
C ILE A 185 7.06 8.15 -24.93
N ASN A 186 5.76 8.41 -25.09
CA ASN A 186 5.22 9.37 -26.04
C ASN A 186 5.08 10.79 -25.48
N ASN A 187 5.18 10.96 -24.16
CA ASN A 187 5.08 12.25 -23.47
C ASN A 187 6.21 12.36 -22.41
N PRO A 188 7.49 12.39 -22.83
CA PRO A 188 8.58 12.64 -21.90
C PRO A 188 8.39 14.03 -21.30
N ALA A 189 8.37 14.12 -19.96
CA ALA A 189 8.25 15.35 -19.19
C ALA A 189 9.35 16.37 -19.52
#